data_18c7b2dd68ca6a941a2d24a08a5daede
#
_entry.id   18c7b2dd68ca6a941a2d24a08a5daede
#
_cell.length_a   1.000
_cell.length_b   1.000
_cell.length_c   1.000
_cell.angle_alpha   90.00
_cell.angle_beta   90.00
_cell.angle_gamma   90.00
#
_symmetry.space_group_name_H-M   'P 1'
#
loop_
_entity.id
_entity.type
_entity.pdbx_description
1 polymer ?
#
loop_
_entity_poly.entity_id
_entity_poly.type
_entity_poly.pdbx_seq_one_letter_code
_entity_poly.pdbx_strand_id
1 'polypeptide(L)'
;TLGILTYFGDNKKPGKALHDTSKGGNKLLSEYFNIIHNDEVANDQIPPFFIFTKCPTVKSGRSVQFRGVVVPGHPSLTSIQDLVAIWKTTDGQRFQNYRSTFSILNIPVVSREWIKDILAGNHNSDNAPQAWKTWVEKSTYKILTSEPTTNIRSIADQKPNKTQSKIIDLIHQHFEDQNNQFQGFEPFAAKIFEMHDDRVIIDEITKRSRDGGRDAIGRYRLGMNKDPVYVEFALEAKCYKRGGSVSVKDTSRLISRIRNRQFGVVVTTGVIGGQALKEARVDKHPIIFITGKDIAEILISHGYSSIKSVKLLLKSFKVQ
;
A
#
# COMPACT_ATOMS: atom_id res chain seq x y z
N THR A 1 5.10 2.02 -4.39
CA THR A 1 5.70 1.78 -5.73
C THR A 1 6.14 3.10 -6.31
N LEU A 2 7.38 3.18 -6.81
CA LEU A 2 7.92 4.37 -7.47
C LEU A 2 7.47 4.43 -8.94
N GLY A 3 7.23 5.62 -9.44
CA GLY A 3 6.89 5.89 -10.84
C GLY A 3 8.10 5.71 -11.75
N ILE A 4 8.29 4.51 -12.28
CA ILE A 4 9.39 4.16 -13.19
C ILE A 4 8.80 3.75 -14.54
N LEU A 5 9.40 4.24 -15.61
CA LEU A 5 9.11 3.85 -16.98
C LEU A 5 10.34 3.16 -17.59
N THR A 6 10.18 1.95 -18.08
CA THR A 6 11.17 1.30 -18.95
C THR A 6 10.81 1.59 -20.41
N TYR A 7 11.73 2.22 -21.13
CA TYR A 7 11.56 2.55 -22.54
C TYR A 7 12.63 1.84 -23.36
N PHE A 8 12.22 1.29 -24.49
CA PHE A 8 13.13 0.67 -25.46
C PHE A 8 13.33 1.61 -26.65
N GLY A 9 14.58 1.77 -27.04
CA GLY A 9 14.96 2.62 -28.14
C GLY A 9 14.30 2.26 -29.48
N ASP A 10 14.60 3.02 -30.50
CA ASP A 10 13.91 2.99 -31.79
C ASP A 10 14.54 2.01 -32.81
N ASN A 11 15.63 1.31 -32.48
CA ASN A 11 16.14 0.25 -33.35
C ASN A 11 15.25 -1.01 -33.19
N LYS A 12 14.52 -1.35 -34.27
CA LYS A 12 13.50 -2.41 -34.25
C LYS A 12 13.83 -3.57 -35.19
N LYS A 13 14.86 -3.46 -36.01
CA LYS A 13 15.19 -4.43 -37.08
C LYS A 13 16.70 -4.62 -37.17
N PRO A 14 17.15 -5.82 -37.55
CA PRO A 14 18.53 -6.08 -37.92
C PRO A 14 19.04 -5.19 -39.08
N GLY A 15 20.34 -5.12 -39.27
CA GLY A 15 20.99 -4.42 -40.40
C GLY A 15 21.35 -2.96 -40.14
N LYS A 16 21.09 -2.43 -38.93
CA LYS A 16 21.50 -1.10 -38.51
C LYS A 16 22.35 -1.12 -37.26
N ALA A 17 23.33 -0.23 -37.17
CA ALA A 17 24.07 -0.02 -35.92
C ALA A 17 23.17 0.58 -34.86
N LEU A 18 23.60 0.52 -33.59
CA LEU A 18 22.83 0.96 -32.41
C LEU A 18 22.33 2.40 -32.54
N HIS A 19 23.15 3.30 -33.07
CA HIS A 19 22.82 4.74 -33.23
C HIS A 19 22.39 5.11 -34.64
N ASP A 20 22.45 4.19 -35.60
CA ASP A 20 22.07 4.43 -37.00
C ASP A 20 20.59 4.08 -37.22
N THR A 21 19.73 4.74 -36.50
CA THR A 21 18.29 4.57 -36.60
C THR A 21 17.68 5.70 -37.42
N SER A 22 16.61 5.41 -38.18
CA SER A 22 16.01 6.38 -39.10
C SER A 22 15.46 7.65 -38.45
N LYS A 23 15.17 7.58 -37.12
CA LYS A 23 14.66 8.72 -36.34
C LYS A 23 15.69 9.27 -35.34
N GLY A 24 16.86 8.67 -35.25
CA GLY A 24 17.91 9.09 -34.32
C GLY A 24 17.57 8.91 -32.85
N GLY A 25 16.51 8.16 -32.51
CA GLY A 25 16.04 8.04 -31.13
C GLY A 25 17.07 7.42 -30.18
N ASN A 26 17.80 6.39 -30.62
CA ASN A 26 18.87 5.81 -29.82
C ASN A 26 20.04 6.77 -29.58
N LYS A 27 20.35 7.63 -30.56
CA LYS A 27 21.37 8.66 -30.41
C LYS A 27 20.95 9.69 -29.36
N LEU A 28 19.71 10.19 -29.45
CA LEU A 28 19.15 11.11 -28.45
C LEU A 28 19.13 10.50 -27.03
N LEU A 29 18.76 9.22 -26.89
CA LEU A 29 18.83 8.54 -25.60
C LEU A 29 20.25 8.57 -25.04
N SER A 30 21.26 8.22 -25.85
CA SER A 30 22.67 8.26 -25.43
C SER A 30 23.09 9.67 -25.00
N GLU A 31 22.71 10.69 -25.74
CA GLU A 31 23.02 12.10 -25.44
C GLU A 31 22.38 12.53 -24.11
N TYR A 32 21.09 12.33 -23.92
CA TYR A 32 20.39 12.75 -22.69
C TYR A 32 20.83 11.99 -21.45
N PHE A 33 21.11 10.69 -21.56
CA PHE A 33 21.64 9.94 -20.43
C PHE A 33 23.08 10.30 -20.10
N ASN A 34 23.90 10.72 -21.07
CA ASN A 34 25.22 11.28 -20.80
C ASN A 34 25.12 12.62 -20.07
N ILE A 35 24.15 13.47 -20.41
CA ILE A 35 23.95 14.76 -19.73
C ILE A 35 23.64 14.55 -18.24
N ILE A 36 22.69 13.69 -17.89
CA ILE A 36 22.28 13.48 -16.48
C ILE A 36 23.38 12.86 -15.60
N HIS A 37 24.41 12.25 -16.20
CA HIS A 37 25.56 11.67 -15.52
C HIS A 37 26.83 12.52 -15.62
N ASN A 38 26.72 13.73 -16.16
CA ASN A 38 27.80 14.69 -16.24
C ASN A 38 27.46 15.90 -15.36
N ASP A 39 28.11 15.99 -14.20
CA ASP A 39 27.87 17.05 -13.21
C ASP A 39 28.20 18.46 -13.73
N GLU A 40 28.95 18.57 -14.83
CA GLU A 40 29.32 19.86 -15.46
C GLU A 40 28.20 20.37 -16.40
N VAL A 41 27.21 19.56 -16.74
CA VAL A 41 26.18 19.91 -17.72
C VAL A 41 24.82 20.02 -17.04
N ALA A 42 24.17 21.15 -17.23
CA ALA A 42 22.83 21.35 -16.65
C ALA A 42 21.76 20.51 -17.36
N ASN A 43 20.77 20.04 -16.62
CA ASN A 43 19.64 19.29 -17.15
C ASN A 43 18.69 20.13 -18.03
N ASP A 44 18.89 21.44 -18.12
CA ASP A 44 18.09 22.35 -18.96
C ASP A 44 18.21 22.08 -20.46
N GLN A 45 19.23 21.32 -20.88
CA GLN A 45 19.36 20.86 -22.27
C GLN A 45 18.42 19.68 -22.62
N ILE A 46 17.76 19.09 -21.62
CA ILE A 46 16.87 17.95 -21.81
C ILE A 46 15.42 18.43 -21.82
N PRO A 47 14.66 18.22 -22.89
CA PRO A 47 13.25 18.63 -22.96
C PRO A 47 12.38 17.71 -22.08
N PRO A 48 11.21 18.17 -21.62
CA PRO A 48 10.26 17.31 -20.92
C PRO A 48 9.65 16.25 -21.86
N PHE A 49 9.59 15.01 -21.39
CA PHE A 49 8.96 13.92 -22.11
C PHE A 49 7.56 13.65 -21.56
N PHE A 50 6.56 13.67 -22.43
CA PHE A 50 5.17 13.39 -22.09
C PHE A 50 4.82 11.96 -22.51
N ILE A 51 4.41 11.14 -21.55
CA ILE A 51 4.09 9.75 -21.79
C ILE A 51 2.60 9.56 -21.97
N PHE A 52 2.24 8.88 -23.03
CA PHE A 52 0.87 8.49 -23.36
C PHE A 52 0.80 6.99 -23.60
N THR A 53 -0.27 6.36 -23.13
CA THR A 53 -0.60 4.97 -23.43
C THR A 53 -1.87 4.90 -24.26
N LYS A 54 -1.97 3.90 -25.14
CA LYS A 54 -3.22 3.64 -25.85
C LYS A 54 -4.33 3.34 -24.84
N CYS A 55 -5.46 3.99 -25.02
CA CYS A 55 -6.66 3.81 -24.21
C CYS A 55 -7.89 3.88 -25.12
N PRO A 56 -8.17 2.81 -25.92
CA PRO A 56 -9.30 2.80 -26.83
C PRO A 56 -10.62 3.04 -26.08
N THR A 57 -11.47 3.85 -26.66
CA THR A 57 -12.81 4.14 -26.13
C THR A 57 -13.86 3.68 -27.15
N VAL A 58 -15.13 3.60 -26.71
CA VAL A 58 -16.26 3.31 -27.61
C VAL A 58 -16.34 4.31 -28.78
N LYS A 59 -15.89 5.55 -28.57
CA LYS A 59 -15.93 6.62 -29.58
C LYS A 59 -14.69 6.67 -30.50
N SER A 60 -13.55 6.13 -30.06
CA SER A 60 -12.31 6.18 -30.85
C SER A 60 -11.30 5.09 -30.42
N GLY A 61 -10.89 4.27 -31.35
CA GLY A 61 -9.80 3.30 -31.17
C GLY A 61 -8.40 3.94 -31.11
N ARG A 62 -8.28 5.26 -31.38
CA ARG A 62 -7.02 6.01 -31.35
C ARG A 62 -6.83 6.85 -30.09
N SER A 63 -7.76 6.78 -29.15
CA SER A 63 -7.65 7.51 -27.88
C SER A 63 -6.40 7.11 -27.11
N VAL A 64 -5.78 8.09 -26.46
CA VAL A 64 -4.61 7.92 -25.62
C VAL A 64 -4.88 8.53 -24.25
N GLN A 65 -4.26 7.96 -23.23
CA GLN A 65 -4.30 8.48 -21.87
C GLN A 65 -2.92 9.02 -21.49
N PHE A 66 -2.86 10.25 -21.02
CA PHE A 66 -1.66 10.84 -20.44
C PHE A 66 -1.27 10.12 -19.15
N ARG A 67 0.00 9.78 -19.00
CA ARG A 67 0.54 9.02 -17.86
C ARG A 67 1.50 9.82 -17.00
N GLY A 68 2.01 10.91 -17.49
CA GLY A 68 2.88 11.80 -16.74
C GLY A 68 4.01 12.41 -17.57
N VAL A 69 4.73 13.30 -16.93
CA VAL A 69 6.00 13.85 -17.43
C VAL A 69 7.13 13.00 -16.89
N VAL A 70 8.06 12.60 -17.74
CA VAL A 70 9.19 11.79 -17.33
C VAL A 70 10.51 12.46 -17.65
N VAL A 71 11.52 12.10 -16.89
CA VAL A 71 12.91 12.52 -17.06
C VAL A 71 13.83 11.32 -17.11
N PRO A 72 14.97 11.39 -17.83
CA PRO A 72 15.93 10.29 -17.90
C PRO A 72 16.48 9.92 -16.52
N GLY A 73 16.77 8.64 -16.33
CA GLY A 73 17.44 8.11 -15.14
C GLY A 73 16.54 7.89 -13.93
N HIS A 74 17.16 7.36 -12.89
CA HIS A 74 16.55 7.15 -11.57
C HIS A 74 17.61 7.32 -10.48
N PRO A 75 17.34 7.98 -9.34
CA PRO A 75 18.35 8.31 -8.33
C PRO A 75 19.04 7.11 -7.68
N SER A 76 18.48 5.91 -7.79
CA SER A 76 19.10 4.68 -7.27
C SER A 76 19.89 3.90 -8.33
N LEU A 77 19.98 4.37 -9.57
CA LEU A 77 20.66 3.69 -10.66
C LEU A 77 21.91 4.46 -11.09
N THR A 78 22.90 3.72 -11.56
CA THR A 78 24.13 4.26 -12.15
C THR A 78 23.97 4.37 -13.68
N SER A 79 24.90 5.08 -14.33
CA SER A 79 24.92 5.27 -15.80
C SER A 79 24.88 3.97 -16.60
N ILE A 80 25.47 2.90 -16.06
CA ILE A 80 25.45 1.57 -16.71
C ILE A 80 24.18 0.75 -16.42
N GLN A 81 23.33 1.21 -15.52
CA GLN A 81 22.08 0.53 -15.13
C GLN A 81 20.84 1.17 -15.76
N ASP A 82 20.83 2.49 -15.93
CA ASP A 82 19.68 3.21 -16.42
C ASP A 82 19.63 3.35 -17.95
N LEU A 83 20.76 3.24 -18.65
CA LEU A 83 20.83 3.11 -20.10
C LEU A 83 21.69 1.91 -20.49
N VAL A 84 21.07 0.83 -20.93
CA VAL A 84 21.73 -0.44 -21.22
C VAL A 84 21.55 -0.82 -22.70
N ALA A 85 22.65 -1.04 -23.40
CA ALA A 85 22.61 -1.65 -24.74
C ALA A 85 22.30 -3.14 -24.61
N ILE A 86 21.20 -3.57 -25.19
CA ILE A 86 20.72 -4.96 -25.15
C ILE A 86 20.69 -5.57 -26.55
N TRP A 87 20.92 -6.86 -26.63
CA TRP A 87 20.72 -7.64 -27.83
C TRP A 87 19.25 -8.06 -27.97
N LYS A 88 18.69 -7.86 -29.14
CA LYS A 88 17.39 -8.40 -29.57
C LYS A 88 17.55 -9.30 -30.78
N THR A 89 16.58 -10.16 -31.00
CA THR A 89 16.55 -11.09 -32.14
C THR A 89 15.20 -10.97 -32.84
N THR A 90 15.23 -10.87 -34.16
CA THR A 90 14.06 -10.94 -35.03
C THR A 90 14.43 -11.78 -36.24
N ASP A 91 13.61 -12.76 -36.59
CA ASP A 91 13.83 -13.66 -37.75
C ASP A 91 15.25 -14.31 -37.72
N GLY A 92 15.69 -14.72 -36.55
CA GLY A 92 17.01 -15.34 -36.38
C GLY A 92 18.21 -14.40 -36.43
N GLN A 93 18.02 -13.12 -36.74
CA GLN A 93 19.08 -12.12 -36.82
C GLN A 93 19.14 -11.26 -35.58
N ARG A 94 20.35 -10.96 -35.10
CA ARG A 94 20.59 -10.16 -33.89
C ARG A 94 20.83 -8.69 -34.23
N PHE A 95 20.35 -7.81 -33.38
CA PHE A 95 20.61 -6.39 -33.45
C PHE A 95 20.63 -5.79 -32.05
N GLN A 96 21.29 -4.66 -31.90
CA GLN A 96 21.36 -3.94 -30.62
C GLN A 96 20.26 -2.88 -30.52
N ASN A 97 19.74 -2.69 -29.33
CA ASN A 97 18.85 -1.58 -28.98
C ASN A 97 19.14 -1.11 -27.55
N TYR A 98 18.67 0.06 -27.17
CA TYR A 98 18.70 0.49 -25.77
C TYR A 98 17.48 0.02 -25.00
N ARG A 99 17.72 -0.35 -23.74
CA ARG A 99 16.75 -0.36 -22.65
C ARG A 99 17.11 0.80 -21.72
N SER A 100 16.21 1.76 -21.58
CA SER A 100 16.41 2.94 -20.74
C SER A 100 15.38 3.01 -19.63
N THR A 101 15.77 3.59 -18.49
CA THR A 101 14.93 3.82 -17.33
C THR A 101 14.68 5.31 -17.17
N PHE A 102 13.41 5.69 -17.06
CA PHE A 102 12.97 7.05 -16.80
C PHE A 102 12.23 7.10 -15.48
N SER A 103 12.33 8.22 -14.77
CA SER A 103 11.50 8.52 -13.61
C SER A 103 10.29 9.36 -14.01
N ILE A 104 9.10 8.97 -13.56
CA ILE A 104 7.88 9.75 -13.71
C ILE A 104 7.85 10.77 -12.59
N LEU A 105 7.84 12.06 -12.91
CA LEU A 105 7.78 13.14 -11.94
C LEU A 105 6.38 13.27 -11.32
N ASN A 106 6.33 13.64 -10.06
CA ASN A 106 5.06 13.95 -9.37
C ASN A 106 4.52 15.32 -9.82
N ILE A 107 3.93 15.32 -11.01
CA ILE A 107 3.30 16.47 -11.65
C ILE A 107 1.83 16.11 -11.88
N PRO A 108 0.93 16.45 -10.96
CA PRO A 108 -0.49 16.09 -11.06
C PRO A 108 -1.22 16.86 -12.16
N VAL A 109 -0.74 18.06 -12.50
CA VAL A 109 -1.36 18.95 -13.51
C VAL A 109 -0.28 19.54 -14.40
N VAL A 110 -0.51 19.49 -15.71
CA VAL A 110 0.27 20.20 -16.73
C VAL A 110 -0.57 21.35 -17.26
N SER A 111 -0.13 22.60 -17.03
CA SER A 111 -0.86 23.78 -17.49
C SER A 111 -0.71 23.99 -19.01
N ARG A 112 -1.70 24.64 -19.60
CA ARG A 112 -1.62 25.03 -21.02
C ARG A 112 -0.57 26.09 -21.26
N GLU A 113 -0.35 26.95 -20.29
CA GLU A 113 0.66 28.01 -20.29
C GLU A 113 2.04 27.39 -20.40
N TRP A 114 2.36 26.38 -19.58
CA TRP A 114 3.65 25.68 -19.68
C TRP A 114 3.81 24.97 -21.03
N ILE A 115 2.77 24.37 -21.57
CA ILE A 115 2.84 23.76 -22.90
C ILE A 115 3.19 24.82 -23.98
N LYS A 116 2.62 26.02 -23.89
CA LYS A 116 2.94 27.12 -24.82
C LYS A 116 4.41 27.56 -24.66
N ASP A 117 4.89 27.64 -23.43
CA ASP A 117 6.28 28.01 -23.15
C ASP A 117 7.26 26.96 -23.69
N ILE A 118 6.95 25.66 -23.53
CA ILE A 118 7.72 24.56 -24.12
C ILE A 118 7.80 24.71 -25.66
N LEU A 119 6.67 24.98 -26.31
CA LEU A 119 6.60 25.20 -27.77
C LEU A 119 7.38 26.44 -28.20
N ALA A 120 7.53 27.43 -27.35
CA ALA A 120 8.37 28.62 -27.55
C ALA A 120 9.85 28.37 -27.23
N GLY A 121 10.24 27.15 -26.84
CA GLY A 121 11.62 26.79 -26.46
C GLY A 121 11.99 27.08 -25.01
N ASN A 122 11.06 27.52 -24.17
CA ASN A 122 11.29 27.82 -22.76
C ASN A 122 10.58 26.82 -21.84
N HIS A 123 11.13 25.63 -21.68
CA HIS A 123 10.53 24.59 -20.83
C HIS A 123 10.79 24.77 -19.33
N ASN A 124 11.68 25.67 -18.91
CA ASN A 124 11.94 26.03 -17.51
C ASN A 124 11.38 27.43 -17.15
N SER A 125 10.25 27.78 -17.73
CA SER A 125 9.53 29.04 -17.50
C SER A 125 8.92 29.12 -16.08
N ASP A 126 8.36 30.28 -15.73
CA ASP A 126 7.62 30.45 -14.47
C ASP A 126 6.39 29.56 -14.36
N ASN A 127 5.80 29.16 -15.49
CA ASN A 127 4.66 28.25 -15.55
C ASN A 127 5.05 26.76 -15.42
N ALA A 128 6.36 26.45 -15.38
CA ALA A 128 6.84 25.07 -15.23
C ALA A 128 6.50 24.51 -13.83
N PRO A 129 6.06 23.23 -13.74
CA PRO A 129 5.76 22.59 -12.47
C PRO A 129 6.98 22.54 -11.55
N GLN A 130 6.78 22.67 -10.23
CA GLN A 130 7.89 22.71 -9.27
C GLN A 130 8.76 21.44 -9.30
N ALA A 131 8.18 20.28 -9.54
CA ALA A 131 8.97 19.04 -9.65
C ALA A 131 9.90 19.05 -10.86
N TRP A 132 9.49 19.67 -11.98
CA TRP A 132 10.31 19.87 -13.16
C TRP A 132 11.46 20.85 -12.87
N LYS A 133 11.17 22.05 -12.33
CA LYS A 133 12.18 23.04 -11.95
C LYS A 133 13.25 22.46 -11.03
N THR A 134 12.79 21.71 -10.00
CA THR A 134 13.69 21.07 -9.03
C THR A 134 14.61 20.05 -9.69
N TRP A 135 14.14 19.32 -10.70
CA TRP A 135 14.95 18.37 -11.43
C TRP A 135 15.96 19.09 -12.36
N VAL A 136 15.51 20.11 -13.09
CA VAL A 136 16.38 20.90 -13.98
C VAL A 136 17.50 21.60 -13.20
N GLU A 137 17.15 22.25 -12.08
CA GLU A 137 18.09 23.12 -11.34
C GLU A 137 18.99 22.34 -10.36
N LYS A 138 18.50 21.22 -9.82
CA LYS A 138 19.13 20.53 -8.68
C LYS A 138 19.35 19.04 -8.91
N SER A 139 19.08 18.52 -10.08
CA SER A 139 19.10 17.07 -10.38
C SER A 139 18.34 16.23 -9.35
N THR A 140 17.32 16.83 -8.68
CA THR A 140 16.57 16.17 -7.62
C THR A 140 15.27 15.62 -8.17
N TYR A 141 15.10 14.32 -8.11
CA TYR A 141 13.95 13.59 -8.61
C TYR A 141 12.78 13.61 -7.61
N LYS A 142 11.73 14.36 -7.89
CA LYS A 142 10.44 14.29 -7.20
C LYS A 142 9.56 13.27 -7.91
N ILE A 143 9.81 11.99 -7.64
CA ILE A 143 9.18 10.87 -8.35
C ILE A 143 7.74 10.69 -7.89
N LEU A 144 6.84 10.42 -8.85
CA LEU A 144 5.47 9.99 -8.58
C LEU A 144 5.50 8.66 -7.80
N THR A 145 4.82 8.63 -6.67
CA THR A 145 4.66 7.43 -5.86
C THR A 145 3.19 7.03 -5.85
N SER A 146 2.92 5.74 -6.06
CA SER A 146 1.61 5.20 -5.71
C SER A 146 1.61 4.81 -4.25
N GLU A 147 0.48 4.95 -3.60
CA GLU A 147 0.32 4.36 -2.28
C GLU A 147 0.55 2.85 -2.35
N PRO A 148 1.20 2.27 -1.34
CA PRO A 148 1.41 0.84 -1.33
C PRO A 148 0.04 0.14 -1.28
N THR A 149 -0.15 -0.86 -2.12
CA THR A 149 -1.35 -1.73 -2.10
C THR A 149 -1.46 -2.53 -0.81
N THR A 150 -0.37 -2.61 -0.06
CA THR A 150 -0.29 -3.24 1.24
C THR A 150 0.17 -2.20 2.26
N ASN A 151 -0.75 -1.77 3.11
CA ASN A 151 -0.41 -0.85 4.20
C ASN A 151 0.02 -1.66 5.43
N ILE A 152 1.27 -1.49 5.85
CA ILE A 152 1.82 -2.08 7.08
C ILE A 152 1.89 -0.97 8.12
N ARG A 153 0.93 -0.96 9.04
CA ARG A 153 0.88 0.02 10.13
C ARG A 153 2.13 -0.10 11.01
N SER A 154 2.77 1.01 11.34
CA SER A 154 3.83 1.03 12.34
C SER A 154 3.28 0.77 13.74
N ILE A 155 4.14 0.43 14.71
CA ILE A 155 3.74 0.36 16.12
C ILE A 155 3.24 1.71 16.64
N ALA A 156 3.78 2.83 16.13
CA ALA A 156 3.34 4.17 16.48
C ALA A 156 1.89 4.43 16.04
N ASP A 157 1.51 3.97 14.84
CA ASP A 157 0.14 4.11 14.31
C ASP A 157 -0.90 3.32 15.11
N GLN A 158 -0.46 2.27 15.80
CA GLN A 158 -1.30 1.39 16.61
C GLN A 158 -1.44 1.87 18.06
N LYS A 159 -0.65 2.86 18.50
CA LYS A 159 -0.69 3.34 19.88
C LYS A 159 -1.92 4.22 20.13
N PRO A 160 -2.72 3.92 21.19
CA PRO A 160 -3.83 4.75 21.57
C PRO A 160 -3.36 6.10 22.16
N ASN A 161 -4.12 7.18 21.92
CA ASN A 161 -3.92 8.46 22.60
C ASN A 161 -4.32 8.41 24.07
N LYS A 162 -4.19 9.53 24.82
CA LYS A 162 -4.49 9.58 26.26
C LYS A 162 -5.93 9.16 26.60
N THR A 163 -6.91 9.55 25.80
CA THR A 163 -8.33 9.21 26.04
C THR A 163 -8.58 7.74 25.71
N GLN A 164 -8.11 7.28 24.57
CA GLN A 164 -8.18 5.89 24.13
C GLN A 164 -7.48 4.95 25.11
N SER A 165 -6.30 5.33 25.65
CA SER A 165 -5.57 4.58 26.65
C SER A 165 -6.39 4.33 27.91
N LYS A 166 -7.15 5.35 28.39
CA LYS A 166 -8.03 5.19 29.56
C LYS A 166 -9.13 4.15 29.32
N ILE A 167 -9.67 4.10 28.10
CA ILE A 167 -10.68 3.10 27.70
C ILE A 167 -10.05 1.70 27.74
N ILE A 168 -8.87 1.54 27.16
CA ILE A 168 -8.18 0.25 27.10
C ILE A 168 -7.76 -0.23 28.48
N ASP A 169 -7.27 0.67 29.34
CA ASP A 169 -6.93 0.35 30.73
C ASP A 169 -8.18 -0.16 31.49
N LEU A 170 -9.34 0.47 31.28
CA LEU A 170 -10.60 0.00 31.88
C LEU A 170 -11.03 -1.38 31.40
N ILE A 171 -10.88 -1.64 30.10
CA ILE A 171 -11.18 -2.95 29.49
C ILE A 171 -10.27 -4.00 30.10
N HIS A 172 -8.95 -3.72 30.13
CA HIS A 172 -7.97 -4.66 30.69
C HIS A 172 -8.28 -4.96 32.15
N GLN A 173 -8.46 -3.91 32.99
CA GLN A 173 -8.77 -4.06 34.41
C GLN A 173 -10.05 -4.88 34.63
N HIS A 174 -11.11 -4.63 33.83
CA HIS A 174 -12.37 -5.35 33.97
C HIS A 174 -12.20 -6.87 33.78
N PHE A 175 -11.39 -7.30 32.82
CA PHE A 175 -11.17 -8.71 32.52
C PHE A 175 -10.05 -9.33 33.37
N GLU A 176 -9.11 -8.55 33.90
CA GLU A 176 -8.08 -9.00 34.84
C GLU A 176 -8.69 -9.33 36.21
N ASP A 177 -9.63 -8.51 36.70
CA ASP A 177 -10.28 -8.65 38.01
C ASP A 177 -11.23 -9.87 38.08
N GLN A 178 -11.57 -10.46 36.92
CA GLN A 178 -12.36 -11.68 36.85
C GLN A 178 -11.44 -12.88 37.01
N ASN A 179 -11.60 -13.68 38.07
CA ASN A 179 -10.77 -14.83 38.48
C ASN A 179 -10.51 -15.90 37.39
N ASN A 180 -10.88 -15.68 36.16
CA ASN A 180 -10.88 -16.62 35.05
C ASN A 180 -9.91 -16.29 33.91
N GLN A 181 -8.75 -15.72 34.18
CA GLN A 181 -7.67 -15.57 33.18
C GLN A 181 -8.12 -14.96 31.84
N PHE A 182 -8.85 -13.84 31.86
CA PHE A 182 -9.36 -13.10 30.68
C PHE A 182 -10.40 -13.82 29.80
N GLN A 183 -11.04 -14.88 30.28
CA GLN A 183 -12.04 -15.61 29.50
C GLN A 183 -13.24 -14.76 29.01
N GLY A 184 -13.65 -13.77 29.80
CA GLY A 184 -14.70 -12.83 29.42
C GLY A 184 -14.32 -11.89 28.28
N PHE A 185 -13.05 -11.84 27.87
CA PHE A 185 -12.62 -11.00 26.78
C PHE A 185 -13.01 -11.56 25.39
N GLU A 186 -13.17 -12.86 25.25
CA GLU A 186 -13.54 -13.49 23.97
C GLU A 186 -14.92 -13.01 23.45
N PRO A 187 -16.01 -13.04 24.25
CA PRO A 187 -17.28 -12.46 23.84
C PRO A 187 -17.22 -10.96 23.54
N PHE A 188 -16.43 -10.23 24.32
CA PHE A 188 -16.23 -8.80 24.10
C PHE A 188 -15.52 -8.54 22.77
N ALA A 189 -14.46 -9.29 22.47
CA ALA A 189 -13.73 -9.19 21.19
C ALA A 189 -14.61 -9.49 19.98
N ALA A 190 -15.44 -10.52 20.08
CA ALA A 190 -16.45 -10.85 19.07
C ALA A 190 -17.42 -9.67 18.86
N LYS A 191 -17.92 -9.08 19.96
CA LYS A 191 -18.80 -7.90 19.91
C LYS A 191 -18.12 -6.67 19.29
N ILE A 192 -16.84 -6.44 19.57
CA ILE A 192 -16.06 -5.34 18.93
C ILE A 192 -16.01 -5.57 17.42
N PHE A 193 -15.83 -6.79 16.95
CA PHE A 193 -15.79 -7.07 15.53
C PHE A 193 -17.17 -6.87 14.86
N GLU A 194 -18.27 -7.24 15.51
CA GLU A 194 -19.63 -6.91 15.03
C GLU A 194 -19.86 -5.38 14.98
N MET A 195 -19.39 -4.64 15.99
CA MET A 195 -19.51 -3.19 16.00
C MET A 195 -18.66 -2.52 14.93
N HIS A 196 -17.56 -3.15 14.51
CA HIS A 196 -16.71 -2.64 13.45
C HIS A 196 -17.43 -2.63 12.09
N ASP A 197 -18.22 -3.66 11.80
CA ASP A 197 -18.91 -3.81 10.51
C ASP A 197 -20.23 -4.59 10.69
N ASP A 198 -21.34 -4.02 10.23
CA ASP A 198 -22.70 -4.61 10.34
C ASP A 198 -22.88 -5.87 9.47
N ARG A 199 -21.94 -6.18 8.61
CA ARG A 199 -21.90 -7.41 7.81
C ARG A 199 -21.31 -8.60 8.54
N VAL A 200 -20.76 -8.40 9.73
CA VAL A 200 -20.23 -9.46 10.60
C VAL A 200 -21.37 -10.18 11.30
N ILE A 201 -21.34 -11.51 11.30
CA ILE A 201 -22.25 -12.39 12.00
C ILE A 201 -21.42 -13.35 12.83
N ILE A 202 -21.54 -13.31 14.16
CA ILE A 202 -20.90 -14.26 15.06
C ILE A 202 -21.82 -15.49 15.16
N ASP A 203 -21.33 -16.65 14.74
CA ASP A 203 -22.09 -17.90 14.79
C ASP A 203 -21.90 -18.60 16.14
N GLU A 204 -20.68 -18.60 16.69
CA GLU A 204 -20.32 -19.27 17.94
C GLU A 204 -19.15 -18.63 18.64
N ILE A 205 -19.24 -18.52 19.97
CA ILE A 205 -18.09 -18.23 20.85
C ILE A 205 -17.68 -19.57 21.45
N THR A 206 -16.45 -20.00 21.14
CA THR A 206 -16.02 -21.36 21.44
C THR A 206 -15.63 -21.52 22.91
N LYS A 207 -15.94 -22.70 23.49
CA LYS A 207 -15.54 -23.04 24.87
C LYS A 207 -14.13 -23.62 24.89
N ARG A 208 -13.28 -23.29 25.85
CA ARG A 208 -11.89 -23.73 25.98
C ARG A 208 -11.66 -25.25 25.84
N SER A 209 -12.59 -26.06 26.21
CA SER A 209 -12.45 -27.52 26.17
C SER A 209 -12.63 -28.13 24.77
N ARG A 210 -13.17 -27.39 23.81
CA ARG A 210 -13.49 -27.86 22.43
C ARG A 210 -13.16 -26.83 21.34
N ASP A 211 -12.38 -25.82 21.67
CA ASP A 211 -12.17 -24.64 20.82
C ASP A 211 -11.30 -24.91 19.60
N GLY A 212 -10.63 -26.06 19.52
CA GLY A 212 -9.60 -26.27 18.47
C GLY A 212 -8.64 -25.06 18.41
N GLY A 213 -8.65 -24.20 19.46
CA GLY A 213 -7.84 -23.02 19.67
C GLY A 213 -8.28 -21.75 18.94
N ARG A 214 -9.56 -21.61 18.71
CA ARG A 214 -10.23 -20.39 18.22
C ARG A 214 -11.15 -19.89 19.32
N ASP A 215 -11.28 -18.57 19.44
CA ASP A 215 -12.10 -17.97 20.49
C ASP A 215 -13.52 -17.65 20.00
N ALA A 216 -13.69 -17.40 18.69
CA ALA A 216 -14.99 -17.33 18.05
C ALA A 216 -14.90 -17.73 16.56
N ILE A 217 -16.04 -18.10 15.99
CA ILE A 217 -16.22 -18.33 14.56
C ILE A 217 -17.46 -17.59 14.07
N GLY A 218 -17.47 -17.24 12.81
CA GLY A 218 -18.58 -16.51 12.22
C GLY A 218 -18.49 -16.39 10.71
N ARG A 219 -19.40 -15.61 10.17
CA ARG A 219 -19.52 -15.33 8.74
C ARG A 219 -19.53 -13.84 8.48
N TYR A 220 -19.00 -13.47 7.35
CA TYR A 220 -19.03 -12.10 6.84
C TYR A 220 -19.86 -12.07 5.56
N ARG A 221 -20.85 -11.18 5.52
CA ARG A 221 -21.76 -11.03 4.37
C ARG A 221 -21.12 -10.17 3.28
N LEU A 222 -20.93 -10.75 2.10
CA LEU A 222 -20.49 -10.05 0.90
C LEU A 222 -21.66 -9.85 -0.07
N GLY A 223 -21.55 -8.87 -0.94
CA GLY A 223 -22.50 -8.61 -2.02
C GLY A 223 -23.72 -7.82 -1.59
N MET A 224 -24.80 -7.98 -2.36
CA MET A 224 -26.05 -7.24 -2.17
C MET A 224 -26.93 -7.88 -1.10
N ASN A 225 -27.73 -7.09 -0.38
CA ASN A 225 -28.61 -7.60 0.69
C ASN A 225 -29.60 -8.68 0.23
N LYS A 226 -30.01 -8.65 -1.05
CA LYS A 226 -30.97 -9.62 -1.60
C LYS A 226 -30.33 -10.88 -2.17
N ASP A 227 -28.99 -10.86 -2.37
CA ASP A 227 -28.24 -11.99 -2.91
C ASP A 227 -26.85 -12.02 -2.25
N PRO A 228 -26.77 -12.35 -0.96
CA PRO A 228 -25.52 -12.34 -0.22
C PRO A 228 -24.73 -13.62 -0.43
N VAL A 229 -23.42 -13.46 -0.49
CA VAL A 229 -22.45 -14.55 -0.33
C VAL A 229 -21.83 -14.43 1.07
N TYR A 230 -21.66 -15.56 1.75
CA TYR A 230 -21.06 -15.60 3.08
C TYR A 230 -19.67 -16.21 3.01
N VAL A 231 -18.71 -15.54 3.65
CA VAL A 231 -17.35 -16.04 3.84
C VAL A 231 -17.10 -16.26 5.33
N GLU A 232 -16.56 -17.42 5.68
CA GLU A 232 -16.34 -17.80 7.08
C GLU A 232 -15.03 -17.22 7.62
N PHE A 233 -15.01 -16.90 8.91
CA PHE A 233 -13.81 -16.47 9.62
C PHE A 233 -13.62 -17.21 10.95
N ALA A 234 -12.38 -17.16 11.44
CA ALA A 234 -12.00 -17.53 12.79
C ALA A 234 -11.41 -16.32 13.51
N LEU A 235 -11.82 -16.09 14.76
CA LEU A 235 -11.36 -14.99 15.58
C LEU A 235 -10.51 -15.52 16.74
N GLU A 236 -9.41 -14.81 17.00
CA GLU A 236 -8.52 -14.98 18.16
C GLU A 236 -8.51 -13.67 18.97
N ALA A 237 -8.76 -13.74 20.24
CA ALA A 237 -8.84 -12.62 21.17
C ALA A 237 -7.62 -12.61 22.13
N LYS A 238 -6.97 -11.48 22.28
CA LYS A 238 -5.79 -11.32 23.15
C LYS A 238 -5.90 -10.08 24.03
N CYS A 239 -6.20 -10.30 25.32
CA CYS A 239 -6.21 -9.25 26.31
C CYS A 239 -4.81 -9.07 26.90
N TYR A 240 -4.08 -8.06 26.46
CA TYR A 240 -2.74 -7.76 26.95
C TYR A 240 -2.70 -6.50 27.80
N LYS A 241 -1.78 -6.48 28.79
CA LYS A 241 -1.42 -5.26 29.51
C LYS A 241 -0.86 -4.20 28.57
N ARG A 242 -0.86 -2.97 29.01
CA ARG A 242 -0.27 -1.85 28.27
C ARG A 242 1.16 -2.20 27.82
N GLY A 243 1.43 -2.06 26.52
CA GLY A 243 2.73 -2.42 25.91
C GLY A 243 2.83 -3.87 25.46
N GLY A 244 1.84 -4.72 25.74
CA GLY A 244 1.79 -6.09 25.21
C GLY A 244 1.55 -6.11 23.71
N SER A 245 2.09 -7.13 23.04
CA SER A 245 1.99 -7.27 21.58
C SER A 245 1.68 -8.70 21.15
N VAL A 246 0.88 -8.83 20.10
CA VAL A 246 0.65 -10.09 19.39
C VAL A 246 1.94 -10.45 18.64
N SER A 247 2.40 -11.66 18.85
CA SER A 247 3.65 -12.17 18.27
C SER A 247 3.42 -12.88 16.93
N VAL A 248 4.51 -13.18 16.21
CA VAL A 248 4.49 -14.06 15.03
C VAL A 248 3.90 -15.43 15.39
N LYS A 249 4.24 -15.98 16.56
CA LYS A 249 3.71 -17.27 17.04
C LYS A 249 2.17 -17.27 17.14
N ASP A 250 1.59 -16.19 17.69
CA ASP A 250 0.14 -16.05 17.81
C ASP A 250 -0.52 -15.97 16.42
N THR A 251 0.06 -15.18 15.53
CA THR A 251 -0.45 -15.02 14.15
C THR A 251 -0.35 -16.33 13.37
N SER A 252 0.79 -17.03 13.42
CA SER A 252 0.99 -18.33 12.75
C SER A 252 0.03 -19.39 13.30
N ARG A 253 -0.25 -19.34 14.59
CA ARG A 253 -1.24 -20.21 15.23
C ARG A 253 -2.65 -19.97 14.68
N LEU A 254 -3.08 -18.72 14.50
CA LEU A 254 -4.36 -18.42 13.87
C LEU A 254 -4.36 -18.87 12.40
N ILE A 255 -3.31 -18.60 11.63
CA ILE A 255 -3.19 -19.03 10.24
C ILE A 255 -3.40 -20.54 10.11
N SER A 256 -2.75 -21.34 10.95
CA SER A 256 -2.90 -22.81 10.93
C SER A 256 -4.31 -23.27 11.29
N ARG A 257 -5.12 -22.43 11.94
CA ARG A 257 -6.48 -22.73 12.45
C ARG A 257 -7.60 -22.18 11.58
N ILE A 258 -7.29 -21.29 10.63
CA ILE A 258 -8.29 -20.83 9.64
C ILE A 258 -8.80 -22.04 8.86
N ARG A 259 -7.95 -23.02 8.50
CA ARG A 259 -8.31 -24.22 7.73
C ARG A 259 -9.07 -23.87 6.46
N ASN A 260 -10.34 -24.27 6.36
CA ASN A 260 -11.21 -24.05 5.21
C ASN A 260 -11.90 -22.67 5.23
N ARG A 261 -11.68 -21.85 6.26
CA ARG A 261 -12.23 -20.49 6.35
C ARG A 261 -11.44 -19.53 5.48
N GLN A 262 -12.11 -18.47 5.04
CA GLN A 262 -11.50 -17.56 4.09
C GLN A 262 -10.57 -16.54 4.74
N PHE A 263 -10.81 -16.19 6.03
CA PHE A 263 -9.92 -15.22 6.71
C PHE A 263 -9.91 -15.41 8.24
N GLY A 264 -8.92 -14.79 8.87
CA GLY A 264 -8.78 -14.71 10.31
C GLY A 264 -8.99 -13.30 10.84
N VAL A 265 -9.34 -13.20 12.11
CA VAL A 265 -9.46 -11.93 12.84
C VAL A 265 -8.70 -12.02 14.14
N VAL A 266 -7.83 -11.04 14.41
CA VAL A 266 -7.15 -10.88 15.71
C VAL A 266 -7.67 -9.61 16.36
N VAL A 267 -8.25 -9.74 17.54
CA VAL A 267 -8.68 -8.60 18.36
C VAL A 267 -7.80 -8.55 19.62
N THR A 268 -7.14 -7.43 19.84
CA THR A 268 -6.24 -7.30 21.01
C THR A 268 -6.33 -5.94 21.67
N THR A 269 -6.23 -5.89 22.99
CA THR A 269 -6.04 -4.63 23.76
C THR A 269 -4.63 -4.05 23.61
N GLY A 270 -3.69 -4.83 23.10
CA GLY A 270 -2.32 -4.43 22.79
C GLY A 270 -2.11 -3.92 21.38
N VAL A 271 -0.91 -4.13 20.86
CA VAL A 271 -0.51 -3.85 19.46
C VAL A 271 -0.16 -5.16 18.75
N ILE A 272 -0.08 -5.12 17.43
CA ILE A 272 0.48 -6.22 16.65
C ILE A 272 1.97 -5.96 16.47
N GLY A 273 2.81 -6.92 16.81
CA GLY A 273 4.26 -6.82 16.63
C GLY A 273 4.63 -6.56 15.17
N GLY A 274 5.61 -5.68 14.96
CA GLY A 274 5.98 -5.25 13.59
C GLY A 274 6.34 -6.41 12.67
N GLN A 275 7.03 -7.43 13.18
CA GLN A 275 7.38 -8.63 12.42
C GLN A 275 6.13 -9.46 12.06
N ALA A 276 5.21 -9.67 13.02
CA ALA A 276 3.98 -10.42 12.80
C ALA A 276 3.09 -9.75 11.73
N LEU A 277 2.97 -8.42 11.78
CA LEU A 277 2.22 -7.66 10.80
C LEU A 277 2.87 -7.72 9.41
N LYS A 278 4.21 -7.57 9.36
CA LYS A 278 4.97 -7.65 8.12
C LYS A 278 4.81 -9.01 7.43
N GLU A 279 5.02 -10.11 8.17
CA GLU A 279 4.87 -11.47 7.63
C GLU A 279 3.45 -11.72 7.11
N ALA A 280 2.43 -11.40 7.92
CA ALA A 280 1.03 -11.57 7.50
C ALA A 280 0.71 -10.81 6.20
N ARG A 281 1.29 -9.62 5.99
CA ARG A 281 1.03 -8.81 4.78
C ARG A 281 1.89 -9.22 3.58
N VAL A 282 3.16 -9.57 3.79
CA VAL A 282 4.07 -10.02 2.72
C VAL A 282 3.59 -11.37 2.16
N ASP A 283 3.22 -12.30 3.04
CA ASP A 283 2.73 -13.63 2.65
C ASP A 283 1.25 -13.62 2.25
N LYS A 284 0.62 -12.43 2.23
CA LYS A 284 -0.77 -12.23 1.83
C LYS A 284 -1.78 -13.06 2.63
N HIS A 285 -1.48 -13.33 3.90
CA HIS A 285 -2.44 -14.00 4.77
C HIS A 285 -3.67 -13.12 5.00
N PRO A 286 -4.89 -13.63 4.79
CA PRO A 286 -6.12 -12.87 4.93
C PRO A 286 -6.48 -12.69 6.41
N ILE A 287 -5.77 -11.81 7.12
CA ILE A 287 -6.01 -11.54 8.54
C ILE A 287 -6.37 -10.08 8.76
N ILE A 288 -7.47 -9.86 9.44
CA ILE A 288 -7.89 -8.56 9.98
C ILE A 288 -7.28 -8.39 11.36
N PHE A 289 -6.63 -7.26 11.61
CA PHE A 289 -6.06 -6.92 12.90
C PHE A 289 -6.80 -5.72 13.50
N ILE A 290 -7.38 -5.92 14.69
CA ILE A 290 -8.03 -4.90 15.51
C ILE A 290 -7.22 -4.73 16.79
N THR A 291 -6.53 -3.59 16.92
CA THR A 291 -5.65 -3.26 18.04
C THR A 291 -6.39 -2.52 19.13
N GLY A 292 -5.73 -2.27 20.28
CA GLY A 292 -6.32 -1.47 21.35
C GLY A 292 -6.76 -0.07 20.90
N LYS A 293 -6.01 0.57 20.01
CA LYS A 293 -6.43 1.85 19.42
C LYS A 293 -7.73 1.68 18.62
N ASP A 294 -7.80 0.66 17.76
CA ASP A 294 -8.99 0.41 16.93
C ASP A 294 -10.21 0.07 17.79
N ILE A 295 -10.05 -0.73 18.87
CA ILE A 295 -11.12 -1.02 19.84
C ILE A 295 -11.67 0.29 20.44
N ALA A 296 -10.79 1.17 20.88
CA ALA A 296 -11.21 2.44 21.47
C ALA A 296 -11.92 3.35 20.44
N GLU A 297 -11.47 3.39 19.18
CA GLU A 297 -12.11 4.13 18.09
C GLU A 297 -13.49 3.58 17.77
N ILE A 298 -13.65 2.25 17.67
CA ILE A 298 -14.94 1.58 17.45
C ILE A 298 -15.90 1.91 18.59
N LEU A 299 -15.45 1.83 19.85
CA LEU A 299 -16.31 2.15 20.99
C LEU A 299 -16.74 3.61 20.99
N ILE A 300 -15.83 4.54 20.72
CA ILE A 300 -16.12 6.00 20.65
C ILE A 300 -17.15 6.28 19.54
N SER A 301 -16.98 5.69 18.36
CA SER A 301 -17.91 5.89 17.24
C SER A 301 -19.34 5.38 17.54
N HIS A 302 -19.47 4.41 18.46
CA HIS A 302 -20.75 3.89 18.93
C HIS A 302 -21.26 4.56 20.22
N GLY A 303 -20.70 5.74 20.60
CA GLY A 303 -21.16 6.52 21.74
C GLY A 303 -20.54 6.15 23.10
N TYR A 304 -19.64 5.17 23.15
CA TYR A 304 -18.92 4.78 24.37
C TYR A 304 -17.65 5.61 24.57
N SER A 305 -17.79 6.95 24.66
CA SER A 305 -16.65 7.88 24.77
C SER A 305 -16.30 8.23 26.23
N SER A 306 -17.16 7.92 27.20
CA SER A 306 -16.94 8.23 28.62
C SER A 306 -16.62 6.96 29.41
N ILE A 307 -15.86 7.13 30.52
CA ILE A 307 -15.57 6.05 31.49
C ILE A 307 -16.86 5.38 31.96
N LYS A 308 -17.93 6.17 32.20
CA LYS A 308 -19.22 5.66 32.66
C LYS A 308 -19.89 4.76 31.61
N SER A 309 -19.94 5.20 30.36
CA SER A 309 -20.55 4.40 29.26
C SER A 309 -19.78 3.13 28.99
N VAL A 310 -18.44 3.17 28.98
CA VAL A 310 -17.61 1.97 28.81
C VAL A 310 -17.81 0.99 29.96
N LYS A 311 -17.81 1.45 31.23
CA LYS A 311 -18.10 0.58 32.39
C LYS A 311 -19.48 -0.06 32.31
N LEU A 312 -20.48 0.66 31.80
CA LEU A 312 -21.84 0.10 31.63
C LEU A 312 -21.85 -1.01 30.58
N LEU A 313 -21.19 -0.80 29.44
CA LEU A 313 -21.03 -1.82 28.40
C LEU A 313 -20.32 -3.07 28.96
N LEU A 314 -19.20 -2.89 29.66
CA LEU A 314 -18.42 -4.01 30.20
C LEU A 314 -19.19 -4.88 31.21
N LYS A 315 -20.18 -4.31 31.92
CA LYS A 315 -21.03 -5.08 32.84
C LYS A 315 -21.83 -6.20 32.16
N SER A 316 -22.09 -6.09 30.85
CA SER A 316 -22.79 -7.12 30.07
C SER A 316 -21.91 -8.35 29.75
N PHE A 317 -20.60 -8.23 29.94
CA PHE A 317 -19.61 -9.28 29.67
C PHE A 317 -19.07 -9.90 30.98
N LYS A 318 -19.94 -10.17 31.93
CA LYS A 318 -19.56 -10.92 33.13
C LYS A 318 -19.36 -12.39 32.77
N VAL A 319 -18.30 -12.99 33.30
CA VAL A 319 -18.11 -14.43 33.27
C VAL A 319 -19.26 -15.06 34.11
N GLN A 320 -20.00 -15.91 33.51
CA GLN A 320 -20.99 -16.77 34.21
C GLN A 320 -20.28 -17.86 35.00
#